data_cd3bf6f6088b25c35b04ee373c8c91e0
#
_entry.id   cd3bf6f6088b25c35b04ee373c8c91e0
#
_cell.length_a   1.000
_cell.length_b   1.000
_cell.length_c   1.000
_cell.angle_alpha   90.00
_cell.angle_beta   90.00
_cell.angle_gamma   90.00
#
_symmetry.space_group_name_H-M   'P 1'
#
loop_
_entity.id
_entity.type
_entity.pdbx_description
1 polymer ?
#
loop_
_entity_poly.entity_id
_entity_poly.type
_entity_poly.pdbx_seq_one_letter_code
_entity_poly.pdbx_strand_id
1 'polypeptide(L)'
;MSPLVAATFLLAVLGSYSTAASADVASSSTFPVFTIAKSENKNQVQYVVRLDDHCAPLGPSPVSAYWRMLEQGPRQTAPLLSREVEAYGLASQVVLARQSRGGEVRAVLRALPLRPVTIETSRGSDGACRGLATASIAGAPAHLFNVYVHLKWDGVDYLLLQGWSMDGSHVVRERLTR
;
A
#
# COMPACT_ATOMS: atom_id res chain seq x y z
N MET A 1 81.44 -20.98 -30.21
CA MET A 1 80.59 -19.83 -30.45
C MET A 1 79.17 -20.34 -30.69
N SER A 2 78.34 -20.29 -29.61
CA SER A 2 76.94 -20.73 -29.71
C SER A 2 76.05 -19.50 -29.47
N PRO A 3 75.01 -19.27 -30.28
CA PRO A 3 74.07 -18.19 -30.03
C PRO A 3 72.91 -18.66 -29.10
N LEU A 4 72.66 -17.85 -28.08
CA LEU A 4 71.51 -17.97 -27.20
C LEU A 4 70.26 -17.55 -27.95
N VAL A 5 69.22 -18.42 -27.95
CA VAL A 5 67.89 -18.13 -28.41
C VAL A 5 67.05 -17.66 -27.21
N ALA A 6 66.66 -16.40 -27.22
CA ALA A 6 65.77 -15.83 -26.22
C ALA A 6 64.31 -16.10 -26.60
N ALA A 7 63.62 -16.90 -25.82
CA ALA A 7 62.17 -17.16 -25.96
C ALA A 7 61.37 -16.09 -25.18
N THR A 8 60.65 -15.25 -25.90
CA THR A 8 59.73 -14.22 -25.35
C THR A 8 58.39 -14.88 -25.08
N PHE A 9 58.03 -15.02 -23.81
CA PHE A 9 56.66 -15.44 -23.40
C PHE A 9 55.71 -14.24 -23.42
N LEU A 10 54.73 -14.26 -24.29
CA LEU A 10 53.61 -13.32 -24.31
C LEU A 10 52.51 -13.81 -23.35
N LEU A 11 52.35 -13.18 -22.20
CA LEU A 11 51.22 -13.42 -21.28
C LEU A 11 49.98 -12.71 -21.84
N ALA A 12 49.03 -13.44 -22.35
CA ALA A 12 47.69 -12.91 -22.68
C ALA A 12 46.85 -12.84 -21.40
N VAL A 13 46.62 -11.62 -20.88
CA VAL A 13 45.69 -11.37 -19.79
C VAL A 13 44.27 -11.33 -20.36
N LEU A 14 43.51 -12.42 -20.20
CA LEU A 14 42.07 -12.47 -20.46
C LEU A 14 41.33 -11.72 -19.36
N GLY A 15 41.03 -10.46 -19.59
CA GLY A 15 40.17 -9.65 -18.73
C GLY A 15 38.73 -10.15 -18.82
N SER A 16 38.25 -10.81 -17.74
CA SER A 16 36.84 -11.18 -17.57
C SER A 16 36.04 -9.88 -17.29
N TYR A 17 35.35 -9.39 -18.29
CA TYR A 17 34.35 -8.32 -18.09
C TYR A 17 33.13 -8.93 -17.45
N SER A 18 32.99 -8.76 -16.11
CA SER A 18 31.72 -9.00 -15.42
C SER A 18 30.73 -7.90 -15.84
N THR A 19 29.81 -8.24 -16.71
CA THR A 19 28.62 -7.41 -16.93
C THR A 19 27.78 -7.45 -15.65
N ALA A 20 27.89 -6.40 -14.83
CA ALA A 20 26.95 -6.15 -13.76
C ALA A 20 25.56 -5.97 -14.41
N ALA A 21 24.70 -6.96 -14.23
CA ALA A 21 23.29 -6.82 -14.56
C ALA A 21 22.75 -5.66 -13.71
N SER A 22 22.45 -4.54 -14.36
CA SER A 22 21.69 -3.46 -13.74
C SER A 22 20.34 -4.06 -13.33
N ALA A 23 20.12 -4.27 -12.04
CA ALA A 23 18.81 -4.58 -11.52
C ALA A 23 17.90 -3.41 -11.93
N ASP A 24 17.00 -3.67 -12.86
CA ASP A 24 15.96 -2.72 -13.24
C ASP A 24 15.17 -2.39 -11.96
N VAL A 25 15.37 -1.19 -11.42
CA VAL A 25 14.63 -0.71 -10.26
C VAL A 25 13.21 -0.49 -10.78
N ALA A 26 12.36 -1.50 -10.63
CA ALA A 26 10.97 -1.41 -10.99
C ALA A 26 10.39 -0.12 -10.40
N SER A 27 9.92 0.77 -11.25
CA SER A 27 9.31 2.03 -10.83
C SER A 27 8.08 1.69 -10.00
N SER A 28 8.11 2.03 -8.71
CA SER A 28 6.97 1.79 -7.81
C SER A 28 6.17 3.07 -7.67
N SER A 29 4.86 2.98 -7.77
CA SER A 29 3.93 4.06 -7.51
C SER A 29 3.03 3.71 -6.32
N THR A 30 2.58 4.75 -5.60
CA THR A 30 1.79 4.61 -4.39
C THR A 30 0.43 5.28 -4.58
N PHE A 31 -0.64 4.54 -4.34
CA PHE A 31 -2.01 5.01 -4.56
C PHE A 31 -2.81 5.03 -3.27
N PRO A 32 -3.50 6.13 -2.94
CA PRO A 32 -4.42 6.20 -1.82
C PRO A 32 -5.65 5.31 -2.09
N VAL A 33 -6.10 4.58 -1.07
CA VAL A 33 -7.27 3.69 -1.18
C VAL A 33 -8.39 4.09 -0.22
N PHE A 34 -8.10 4.42 1.02
CA PHE A 34 -9.07 4.95 1.99
C PHE A 34 -8.36 5.65 3.15
N THR A 35 -9.13 6.30 4.03
CA THR A 35 -8.60 6.99 5.20
C THR A 35 -9.30 6.57 6.48
N ILE A 36 -8.59 6.69 7.62
CA ILE A 36 -9.20 6.72 8.94
C ILE A 36 -9.11 8.15 9.49
N ALA A 37 -10.25 8.77 9.78
CA ALA A 37 -10.34 10.08 10.38
C ALA A 37 -10.52 9.97 11.92
N LYS A 38 -9.82 10.81 12.67
CA LYS A 38 -10.04 10.98 14.12
C LYS A 38 -11.16 11.98 14.40
N SER A 39 -11.78 11.85 15.59
CA SER A 39 -12.92 12.70 16.02
C SER A 39 -12.55 14.16 16.28
N GLU A 40 -11.33 14.46 16.76
CA GLU A 40 -11.01 15.76 17.36
C GLU A 40 -10.08 16.65 16.55
N ASN A 41 -9.49 16.13 15.47
CA ASN A 41 -8.62 16.91 14.61
C ASN A 41 -8.81 16.55 13.13
N LYS A 42 -8.28 17.38 12.24
CA LYS A 42 -8.35 17.17 10.80
C LYS A 42 -7.36 16.12 10.28
N ASN A 43 -6.42 15.66 11.11
CA ASN A 43 -5.40 14.71 10.70
C ASN A 43 -6.03 13.35 10.42
N GLN A 44 -5.53 12.67 9.40
CA GLN A 44 -6.05 11.40 8.90
C GLN A 44 -4.93 10.40 8.75
N VAL A 45 -5.20 9.14 9.08
CA VAL A 45 -4.35 8.03 8.66
C VAL A 45 -4.77 7.63 7.25
N GLN A 46 -3.88 7.79 6.30
CA GLN A 46 -4.10 7.40 4.91
C GLN A 46 -3.52 6.02 4.64
N TYR A 47 -4.34 5.14 4.07
CA TYR A 47 -3.90 3.84 3.57
C TYR A 47 -3.60 3.94 2.09
N VAL A 48 -2.47 3.37 1.71
CA VAL A 48 -1.97 3.39 0.34
C VAL A 48 -1.54 2.00 -0.07
N VAL A 49 -1.66 1.69 -1.36
CA VAL A 49 -1.14 0.46 -1.95
C VAL A 49 0.03 0.79 -2.87
N ARG A 50 1.13 0.03 -2.75
CA ARG A 50 2.29 0.12 -3.66
C ARG A 50 2.06 -0.82 -4.83
N LEU A 51 2.23 -0.28 -6.04
CA LEU A 51 2.01 -0.99 -7.29
C LEU A 51 3.26 -0.93 -8.15
N ASP A 52 3.46 -1.94 -8.97
CA ASP A 52 4.42 -1.94 -10.06
C ASP A 52 3.89 -1.19 -11.30
N ASP A 53 4.64 -1.18 -12.36
CA ASP A 53 4.29 -0.57 -13.65
C ASP A 53 3.15 -1.28 -14.38
N HIS A 54 2.78 -2.50 -13.98
CA HIS A 54 1.61 -3.24 -14.45
C HIS A 54 0.38 -3.05 -13.57
N CYS A 55 0.45 -2.17 -12.56
CA CYS A 55 -0.57 -1.94 -11.54
C CYS A 55 -0.81 -3.15 -10.63
N ALA A 56 0.07 -4.13 -10.61
CA ALA A 56 0.01 -5.24 -9.68
C ALA A 56 0.59 -4.88 -8.30
N PRO A 57 0.07 -5.45 -7.20
CA PRO A 57 0.58 -5.19 -5.86
C PRO A 57 2.05 -5.57 -5.72
N LEU A 58 2.88 -4.64 -5.25
CA LEU A 58 4.33 -4.80 -5.19
C LEU A 58 4.78 -5.40 -3.86
N GLY A 59 5.42 -6.56 -3.92
CA GLY A 59 5.95 -7.26 -2.75
C GLY A 59 4.90 -8.01 -1.92
N PRO A 60 5.30 -8.62 -0.80
CA PRO A 60 4.40 -9.40 0.07
C PRO A 60 3.51 -8.53 0.95
N SER A 61 3.92 -7.27 1.21
CA SER A 61 3.23 -6.30 2.06
C SER A 61 3.02 -4.98 1.32
N PRO A 62 2.16 -4.95 0.29
CA PRO A 62 2.00 -3.79 -0.57
C PRO A 62 1.24 -2.63 0.08
N VAL A 63 0.42 -2.90 1.10
CA VAL A 63 -0.38 -1.87 1.78
C VAL A 63 0.40 -1.28 2.95
N SER A 64 0.39 0.04 3.06
CA SER A 64 0.97 0.77 4.18
C SER A 64 0.07 1.92 4.61
N ALA A 65 0.33 2.46 5.81
CA ALA A 65 -0.43 3.56 6.38
C ALA A 65 0.52 4.63 6.94
N TYR A 66 0.12 5.89 6.82
CA TYR A 66 0.84 7.04 7.35
C TYR A 66 -0.12 8.17 7.71
N TRP A 67 0.32 9.11 8.57
CA TRP A 67 -0.42 10.31 8.88
C TRP A 67 -0.40 11.33 7.74
N ARG A 68 -1.55 11.88 7.40
CA ARG A 68 -1.70 13.15 6.71
C ARG A 68 -1.98 14.21 7.77
N MET A 69 -1.02 15.12 7.96
CA MET A 69 -1.05 16.16 9.00
C MET A 69 -1.75 17.41 8.43
N LEU A 70 -3.06 17.33 8.17
CA LEU A 70 -3.82 18.37 7.48
C LEU A 70 -3.84 19.71 8.23
N GLU A 71 -3.65 19.68 9.55
CA GLU A 71 -3.48 20.92 10.35
C GLU A 71 -2.18 21.65 10.08
N GLN A 72 -1.13 20.91 9.66
CA GLN A 72 0.18 21.47 9.34
C GLN A 72 0.34 21.82 7.87
N GLY A 73 -0.59 21.37 7.03
CA GLY A 73 -0.62 21.62 5.60
C GLY A 73 -0.98 20.39 4.76
N PRO A 74 -1.47 20.59 3.53
CA PRO A 74 -2.05 19.51 2.73
C PRO A 74 -1.05 18.45 2.27
N ARG A 75 0.25 18.74 2.33
CA ARG A 75 1.33 17.81 1.90
C ARG A 75 2.14 17.24 3.05
N GLN A 76 1.85 17.62 4.29
CA GLN A 76 2.60 17.14 5.44
C GLN A 76 2.17 15.71 5.77
N THR A 77 3.15 14.82 5.89
CA THR A 77 2.96 13.42 6.26
C THR A 77 3.91 13.03 7.38
N ALA A 78 3.52 12.07 8.21
CA ALA A 78 4.36 11.50 9.26
C ALA A 78 4.12 9.98 9.34
N PRO A 79 5.13 9.18 9.74
CA PRO A 79 4.93 7.78 10.01
C PRO A 79 4.03 7.57 11.23
N LEU A 80 3.37 6.41 11.30
CA LEU A 80 2.68 5.98 12.51
C LEU A 80 3.70 5.67 13.61
N LEU A 81 3.48 6.20 14.81
CA LEU A 81 4.26 5.83 15.99
C LEU A 81 3.82 4.45 16.51
N SER A 82 4.62 3.81 17.36
CA SER A 82 4.39 2.43 17.83
C SER A 82 2.98 2.19 18.36
N ARG A 83 2.45 3.10 19.21
CA ARG A 83 1.06 2.99 19.74
C ARG A 83 0.00 3.18 18.66
N GLU A 84 0.28 3.98 17.66
CA GLU A 84 -0.63 4.26 16.54
C GLU A 84 -0.65 3.08 15.55
N VAL A 85 0.49 2.39 15.38
CA VAL A 85 0.54 1.14 14.61
C VAL A 85 -0.36 0.08 15.23
N GLU A 86 -0.47 0.00 16.56
CA GLU A 86 -1.40 -0.91 17.22
C GLU A 86 -2.87 -0.57 16.97
N ALA A 87 -3.20 0.72 16.87
CA ALA A 87 -4.57 1.17 16.63
C ALA A 87 -4.93 1.17 15.14
N TYR A 88 -4.05 1.70 14.30
CA TYR A 88 -4.32 1.99 12.88
C TYR A 88 -3.49 1.14 11.90
N GLY A 89 -2.51 0.39 12.39
CA GLY A 89 -1.71 -0.48 11.54
C GLY A 89 -2.53 -1.65 10.98
N LEU A 90 -1.88 -2.40 10.11
CA LEU A 90 -2.43 -3.64 9.57
C LEU A 90 -2.14 -4.79 10.55
N ALA A 91 -3.16 -5.59 10.84
CA ALA A 91 -3.00 -6.85 11.56
C ALA A 91 -2.42 -7.94 10.64
N SER A 92 -2.89 -7.96 9.40
CA SER A 92 -2.37 -8.85 8.35
C SER A 92 -2.68 -8.31 6.96
N GLN A 93 -1.95 -8.79 5.97
CA GLN A 93 -2.26 -8.58 4.56
C GLN A 93 -1.79 -9.77 3.74
N VAL A 94 -2.54 -10.10 2.70
CA VAL A 94 -2.26 -11.20 1.78
C VAL A 94 -2.54 -10.74 0.36
N VAL A 95 -1.58 -10.91 -0.53
CA VAL A 95 -1.79 -10.72 -1.96
C VAL A 95 -2.51 -11.96 -2.49
N LEU A 96 -3.76 -11.80 -2.90
CA LEU A 96 -4.61 -12.89 -3.39
C LEU A 96 -4.40 -13.17 -4.87
N ALA A 97 -4.17 -12.11 -5.66
CA ALA A 97 -3.95 -12.23 -7.09
C ALA A 97 -2.96 -11.18 -7.60
N ARG A 98 -2.16 -11.57 -8.57
CA ARG A 98 -1.35 -10.68 -9.42
C ARG A 98 -1.69 -10.99 -10.86
N GLN A 99 -2.09 -9.96 -11.59
CA GLN A 99 -2.50 -10.07 -12.98
C GLN A 99 -1.64 -9.11 -13.83
N SER A 100 -1.66 -9.31 -15.14
CA SER A 100 -0.90 -8.47 -16.09
C SER A 100 -1.32 -6.99 -16.11
N ARG A 101 -2.47 -6.64 -15.50
CA ARG A 101 -3.01 -5.28 -15.47
C ARG A 101 -3.66 -4.93 -14.13
N GLY A 102 -3.15 -5.49 -13.03
CA GLY A 102 -3.69 -5.24 -11.70
C GLY A 102 -3.49 -6.40 -10.74
N GLY A 103 -4.34 -6.47 -9.71
CA GLY A 103 -4.29 -7.54 -8.72
C GLY A 103 -5.25 -7.29 -7.56
N GLU A 104 -5.14 -8.14 -6.55
CA GLU A 104 -6.02 -8.11 -5.38
C GLU A 104 -5.21 -8.33 -4.09
N VAL A 105 -5.47 -7.51 -3.09
CA VAL A 105 -4.90 -7.63 -1.74
C VAL A 105 -6.03 -7.68 -0.73
N ARG A 106 -6.00 -8.66 0.16
CA ARG A 106 -6.84 -8.66 1.36
C ARG A 106 -6.05 -8.14 2.53
N ALA A 107 -6.55 -7.09 3.19
CA ALA A 107 -5.95 -6.47 4.35
C ALA A 107 -6.90 -6.53 5.55
N VAL A 108 -6.36 -6.79 6.73
CA VAL A 108 -7.08 -6.72 8.00
C VAL A 108 -6.51 -5.56 8.80
N LEU A 109 -7.36 -4.60 9.12
CA LEU A 109 -7.01 -3.45 9.95
C LEU A 109 -7.08 -3.82 11.43
N ARG A 110 -6.15 -3.35 12.24
CA ARG A 110 -6.22 -3.53 13.71
C ARG A 110 -7.46 -2.87 14.29
N ALA A 111 -7.89 -1.74 13.74
CA ALA A 111 -9.13 -1.07 14.13
C ALA A 111 -10.39 -1.88 13.77
N LEU A 112 -10.33 -2.78 12.79
CA LEU A 112 -11.45 -3.55 12.23
C LEU A 112 -11.09 -5.04 12.08
N PRO A 113 -10.75 -5.76 13.17
CA PRO A 113 -10.18 -7.11 13.08
C PRO A 113 -11.14 -8.14 12.48
N LEU A 114 -12.45 -7.93 12.58
CA LEU A 114 -13.48 -8.82 12.07
C LEU A 114 -13.96 -8.48 10.65
N ARG A 115 -13.44 -7.42 10.04
CA ARG A 115 -13.85 -6.96 8.72
C ARG A 115 -12.64 -6.76 7.82
N PRO A 116 -12.28 -7.76 7.03
CA PRO A 116 -11.22 -7.60 6.04
C PRO A 116 -11.65 -6.58 4.99
N VAL A 117 -10.67 -5.83 4.52
CA VAL A 117 -10.79 -4.91 3.38
C VAL A 117 -10.12 -5.59 2.19
N THR A 118 -10.84 -5.72 1.08
CA THR A 118 -10.29 -6.17 -0.18
C THR A 118 -9.91 -4.94 -1.01
N ILE A 119 -8.68 -4.91 -1.50
CA ILE A 119 -8.15 -3.82 -2.34
C ILE A 119 -7.91 -4.40 -3.72
N GLU A 120 -8.72 -4.00 -4.67
CA GLU A 120 -8.55 -4.31 -6.08
C GLU A 120 -7.73 -3.22 -6.75
N THR A 121 -6.74 -3.62 -7.54
CA THR A 121 -5.89 -2.71 -8.28
C THR A 121 -6.02 -2.98 -9.77
N SER A 122 -6.04 -1.94 -10.56
CA SER A 122 -6.22 -2.06 -12.01
C SER A 122 -5.60 -0.88 -12.75
N ARG A 123 -5.36 -1.06 -14.03
CA ARG A 123 -4.98 0.02 -14.95
C ARG A 123 -6.26 0.63 -15.54
N GLY A 124 -6.45 1.92 -15.34
CA GLY A 124 -7.54 2.67 -15.94
C GLY A 124 -7.38 2.84 -17.45
N SER A 125 -8.43 3.31 -18.12
CA SER A 125 -8.43 3.61 -19.56
C SER A 125 -7.44 4.73 -19.94
N ASP A 126 -7.13 5.61 -18.98
CA ASP A 126 -6.13 6.67 -19.09
C ASP A 126 -4.68 6.17 -18.88
N GLY A 127 -4.50 4.86 -18.68
CA GLY A 127 -3.21 4.23 -18.42
C GLY A 127 -2.73 4.37 -16.97
N ALA A 128 -3.40 5.13 -16.12
CA ALA A 128 -3.03 5.29 -14.71
C ALA A 128 -3.44 4.06 -13.89
N CYS A 129 -2.62 3.71 -12.88
CA CYS A 129 -3.00 2.71 -11.90
C CYS A 129 -4.03 3.27 -10.93
N ARG A 130 -4.93 2.41 -10.47
CA ARG A 130 -5.97 2.72 -9.48
C ARG A 130 -6.05 1.62 -8.45
N GLY A 131 -6.37 2.00 -7.21
CA GLY A 131 -6.69 1.08 -6.13
C GLY A 131 -8.06 1.40 -5.56
N LEU A 132 -8.90 0.39 -5.39
CA LEU A 132 -10.25 0.51 -4.86
C LEU A 132 -10.41 -0.44 -3.68
N ALA A 133 -10.76 0.11 -2.50
CA ALA A 133 -11.00 -0.68 -1.32
C ALA A 133 -12.48 -1.05 -1.21
N THR A 134 -12.77 -2.30 -0.92
CA THR A 134 -14.12 -2.82 -0.68
C THR A 134 -14.20 -3.48 0.68
N ALA A 135 -15.25 -3.20 1.44
CA ALA A 135 -15.55 -3.84 2.71
C ALA A 135 -17.06 -4.07 2.85
N SER A 136 -17.47 -4.95 3.77
CA SER A 136 -18.87 -5.06 4.14
C SER A 136 -19.28 -3.88 5.01
N ILE A 137 -20.28 -3.09 4.59
CA ILE A 137 -20.86 -1.95 5.31
C ILE A 137 -22.37 -2.16 5.36
N ALA A 138 -22.94 -2.17 6.55
CA ALA A 138 -24.37 -2.45 6.76
C ALA A 138 -24.84 -3.80 6.14
N GLY A 139 -23.96 -4.81 6.18
CA GLY A 139 -24.26 -6.15 5.67
C GLY A 139 -24.10 -6.34 4.16
N ALA A 140 -23.73 -5.30 3.41
CA ALA A 140 -23.53 -5.36 1.98
C ALA A 140 -22.11 -4.92 1.58
N PRO A 141 -21.53 -5.41 0.46
CA PRO A 141 -20.26 -4.91 -0.05
C PRO A 141 -20.41 -3.44 -0.48
N ALA A 142 -19.38 -2.64 -0.18
CA ALA A 142 -19.34 -1.23 -0.55
C ALA A 142 -17.89 -0.77 -0.75
N HIS A 143 -17.69 0.24 -1.60
CA HIS A 143 -16.40 0.88 -1.82
C HIS A 143 -16.05 1.77 -0.62
N LEU A 144 -15.19 1.26 0.26
CA LEU A 144 -14.77 1.94 1.48
C LEU A 144 -13.90 3.15 1.13
N PHE A 145 -14.27 4.35 1.59
CA PHE A 145 -13.42 5.53 1.44
C PHE A 145 -13.01 6.15 2.78
N ASN A 146 -13.77 5.92 3.86
CA ASN A 146 -13.44 6.48 5.17
C ASN A 146 -13.92 5.61 6.32
N VAL A 147 -13.11 5.60 7.39
CA VAL A 147 -13.49 5.11 8.72
C VAL A 147 -13.32 6.26 9.69
N TYR A 148 -14.41 6.71 10.31
CA TYR A 148 -14.34 7.70 11.37
C TYR A 148 -14.24 7.01 12.72
N VAL A 149 -13.28 7.42 13.55
CA VAL A 149 -13.04 6.85 14.88
C VAL A 149 -13.42 7.88 15.91
N HIS A 150 -14.49 7.62 16.67
CA HIS A 150 -14.85 8.43 17.82
C HIS A 150 -14.13 7.93 19.06
N LEU A 151 -13.35 8.81 19.68
CA LEU A 151 -12.60 8.52 20.90
C LEU A 151 -13.28 9.12 22.11
N LYS A 152 -13.28 8.36 23.22
CA LYS A 152 -13.49 8.84 24.58
C LYS A 152 -12.19 8.80 25.35
N TRP A 153 -12.19 9.29 26.59
CA TRP A 153 -11.01 9.30 27.44
C TRP A 153 -10.43 7.88 27.72
N ASP A 154 -11.27 6.86 27.69
CA ASP A 154 -10.96 5.46 27.97
C ASP A 154 -10.76 4.60 26.71
N GLY A 155 -10.85 5.18 25.51
CA GLY A 155 -10.59 4.45 24.26
C GLY A 155 -11.54 4.79 23.12
N VAL A 156 -11.79 3.78 22.28
CA VAL A 156 -12.70 3.91 21.12
C VAL A 156 -14.15 3.70 21.59
N ASP A 157 -14.99 4.70 21.42
CA ASP A 157 -16.43 4.62 21.66
C ASP A 157 -17.17 3.92 20.52
N TYR A 158 -16.96 4.39 19.29
CA TYR A 158 -17.51 3.77 18.11
C TYR A 158 -16.66 4.03 16.87
N LEU A 159 -16.90 3.23 15.86
CA LEU A 159 -16.39 3.41 14.50
C LEU A 159 -17.58 3.71 13.58
N LEU A 160 -17.41 4.64 12.64
CA LEU A 160 -18.37 4.87 11.56
C LEU A 160 -17.67 4.54 10.24
N LEU A 161 -18.10 3.44 9.63
CA LEU A 161 -17.66 3.08 8.28
C LEU A 161 -18.46 3.87 7.27
N GLN A 162 -17.79 4.39 6.23
CA GLN A 162 -18.40 5.12 5.14
C GLN A 162 -17.87 4.61 3.81
N GLY A 163 -18.77 4.31 2.91
CA GLY A 163 -18.46 3.81 1.58
C GLY A 163 -19.50 4.24 0.55
N TRP A 164 -19.17 4.06 -0.70
CA TRP A 164 -20.13 4.14 -1.79
C TRP A 164 -20.75 2.76 -2.03
N SER A 165 -22.04 2.68 -2.31
CA SER A 165 -22.64 1.46 -2.84
C SER A 165 -21.85 0.96 -4.07
N MET A 166 -21.90 -0.34 -4.36
CA MET A 166 -21.12 -0.93 -5.46
C MET A 166 -21.42 -0.29 -6.83
N ASP A 167 -22.61 0.24 -7.01
CA ASP A 167 -23.02 0.99 -8.21
C ASP A 167 -22.66 2.49 -8.15
N GLY A 168 -22.06 2.96 -7.03
CA GLY A 168 -21.69 4.35 -6.84
C GLY A 168 -22.84 5.33 -6.65
N SER A 169 -24.09 4.86 -6.54
CA SER A 169 -25.28 5.72 -6.54
C SER A 169 -25.51 6.48 -5.23
N HIS A 170 -25.07 5.92 -4.10
CA HIS A 170 -25.30 6.53 -2.79
C HIS A 170 -24.21 6.15 -1.77
N VAL A 171 -24.10 6.96 -0.71
CA VAL A 171 -23.20 6.70 0.42
C VAL A 171 -23.90 5.77 1.41
N VAL A 172 -23.25 4.64 1.71
CA VAL A 172 -23.64 3.72 2.78
C VAL A 172 -22.82 4.03 4.05
N ARG A 173 -23.45 3.86 5.22
CA ARG A 173 -22.82 4.11 6.51
C ARG A 173 -23.20 3.02 7.50
N GLU A 174 -22.27 2.68 8.38
CA GLU A 174 -22.52 1.77 9.49
C GLU A 174 -21.77 2.23 10.72
N ARG A 175 -22.46 2.28 11.85
CA ARG A 175 -21.86 2.55 13.16
C ARG A 175 -21.63 1.23 13.88
N LEU A 176 -20.38 1.02 14.30
CA LEU A 176 -19.96 -0.12 15.10
C LEU A 176 -19.62 0.38 16.50
N THR A 177 -20.37 -0.03 17.51
CA THR A 177 -20.06 0.22 18.92
C THR A 177 -19.14 -0.89 19.43
N ARG A 178 -18.18 -0.53 20.29
CA ARG A 178 -17.30 -1.48 21.00
C ARG A 178 -17.78 -1.72 22.41
#